data_7eab00cf4397be6ec1206381f7a8c438
#
_entry.id   7eab00cf4397be6ec1206381f7a8c438
#
_cell.length_a   1.000
_cell.length_b   1.000
_cell.length_c   1.000
_cell.angle_alpha   90.00
_cell.angle_beta   90.00
_cell.angle_gamma   90.00
#
_symmetry.space_group_name_H-M   'P 1'
#
loop_
_entity.id
_entity.type
_entity.pdbx_description
1 polymer ?
#
loop_
_entity_poly.entity_id
_entity_poly.type
_entity_poly.pdbx_seq_one_letter_code
_entity_poly.pdbx_strand_id
1 'polypeptide(L)'
;IEHCREIYTPKAESSPVFQPIVPLTPQWSDLPAFPVDALPDVIRNYVSAVAEHSQTAPDMAAVISLGVLAICLQGKYKIEGTPGYCEPLSLYTVVIAAPGERKSSVMRDMTTFLYEYEQEYNKAHSMEIRENHLQRESMERQISGLQKKMERKESREMELELRQLQEQLEEIPERNPVRFFADDCSSEALTSLMAANNGVFSVISTEGGIFDIMAGRYSNKSNIDVWLKGHCGDAIYVDRMTREAECIMHPALSAILSIQPSVLDEIMSNTTMTGRGLIARFLYASPPSRIGSRVFRTQPIPPEITAVYRSLIFHLMALPIAGNAQTVHLSEKAFDLMADYFQEHERFLIGEGQAISDWASKYIGAVLRIAGLLHCADMEDDKAEVTASTMSKAIQIGKYFLAHSTYAYSM
;
A
#
# COMPACT_ATOMS: atom_id res chain seq x y z
N ILE A 1 -45.44 10.90 -74.58
CA ILE A 1 -44.51 11.75 -73.77
C ILE A 1 -45.21 12.25 -72.49
N GLU A 2 -46.50 12.02 -72.28
CA GLU A 2 -47.27 12.42 -71.09
C GLU A 2 -47.37 11.36 -69.99
N HIS A 3 -46.82 10.20 -70.15
CA HIS A 3 -46.99 9.09 -69.19
C HIS A 3 -45.78 8.80 -68.29
N CYS A 4 -44.78 9.65 -68.22
CA CYS A 4 -43.59 9.47 -67.41
C CYS A 4 -43.36 10.56 -66.32
N ARG A 5 -44.45 11.27 -65.92
CA ARG A 5 -44.36 12.38 -64.89
C ARG A 5 -44.98 12.07 -63.55
N GLU A 6 -45.54 10.88 -63.38
CA GLU A 6 -46.03 10.47 -62.09
C GLU A 6 -45.21 9.25 -61.59
N ILE A 7 -44.16 9.39 -60.90
CA ILE A 7 -43.55 8.48 -59.93
C ILE A 7 -42.13 9.02 -59.61
N TYR A 8 -42.05 10.13 -58.92
CA TYR A 8 -40.92 10.36 -58.03
C TYR A 8 -41.28 11.50 -57.05
N THR A 9 -42.08 11.19 -56.04
CA THR A 9 -42.04 11.96 -54.77
C THR A 9 -40.82 11.47 -53.99
N PRO A 10 -39.77 12.27 -53.76
CA PRO A 10 -38.72 11.86 -52.89
C PRO A 10 -39.35 11.71 -51.49
N LYS A 11 -39.36 10.49 -50.97
CA LYS A 11 -39.55 10.29 -49.52
C LYS A 11 -38.52 11.13 -48.85
N ALA A 12 -38.98 12.02 -47.93
CA ALA A 12 -38.09 12.72 -47.04
C ALA A 12 -37.24 11.69 -46.35
N GLU A 13 -35.97 11.59 -46.77
CA GLU A 13 -34.97 10.80 -46.03
C GLU A 13 -34.87 11.43 -44.66
N SER A 14 -35.43 10.77 -43.64
CA SER A 14 -35.12 11.09 -42.26
C SER A 14 -33.60 10.99 -42.18
N SER A 15 -32.90 12.13 -42.01
CA SER A 15 -31.47 12.15 -41.72
C SER A 15 -31.22 11.15 -40.61
N PRO A 16 -30.29 10.22 -40.76
CA PRO A 16 -29.99 9.32 -39.67
C PRO A 16 -29.64 10.16 -38.45
N VAL A 17 -30.41 10.02 -37.40
CA VAL A 17 -30.10 10.62 -36.11
C VAL A 17 -28.92 9.82 -35.58
N PHE A 18 -27.72 10.31 -35.87
CA PHE A 18 -26.51 9.78 -35.26
C PHE A 18 -26.63 9.99 -33.76
N GLN A 19 -26.57 8.90 -33.01
CA GLN A 19 -26.38 9.02 -31.58
C GLN A 19 -25.06 9.75 -31.34
N PRO A 20 -24.98 10.61 -30.29
CA PRO A 20 -23.72 11.24 -29.96
C PRO A 20 -22.65 10.15 -29.80
N ILE A 21 -21.48 10.43 -30.33
CA ILE A 21 -20.32 9.51 -30.22
C ILE A 21 -20.05 9.33 -28.73
N VAL A 22 -20.32 8.14 -28.21
CA VAL A 22 -19.93 7.78 -26.84
C VAL A 22 -18.44 7.43 -26.92
N PRO A 23 -17.57 8.09 -26.16
CA PRO A 23 -16.17 7.72 -26.09
C PRO A 23 -16.06 6.24 -25.67
N LEU A 24 -15.21 5.48 -26.36
CA LEU A 24 -14.95 4.07 -26.02
C LEU A 24 -14.15 3.93 -24.71
N THR A 25 -13.52 5.01 -24.27
CA THR A 25 -12.78 5.10 -22.99
C THR A 25 -13.56 5.97 -22.02
N PRO A 26 -13.62 5.58 -20.71
CA PRO A 26 -14.19 6.42 -19.70
C PRO A 26 -13.52 7.80 -19.67
N GLN A 27 -14.31 8.86 -19.59
CA GLN A 27 -13.76 10.19 -19.39
C GLN A 27 -13.51 10.42 -17.91
N TRP A 28 -12.54 11.25 -17.55
CA TRP A 28 -12.26 11.63 -16.17
C TRP A 28 -13.51 12.10 -15.39
N SER A 29 -14.44 12.78 -16.09
CA SER A 29 -15.70 13.25 -15.52
C SER A 29 -16.68 12.17 -15.12
N ASP A 30 -16.49 10.93 -15.59
CA ASP A 30 -17.45 9.83 -15.43
C ASP A 30 -17.02 8.84 -14.33
N LEU A 31 -15.85 9.10 -13.71
CA LEU A 31 -15.36 8.23 -12.63
C LEU A 31 -16.20 8.41 -11.35
N PRO A 32 -16.53 7.31 -10.65
CA PRO A 32 -17.27 7.39 -9.40
C PRO A 32 -16.45 8.12 -8.32
N ALA A 33 -17.10 8.88 -7.46
CA ALA A 33 -16.48 9.42 -6.26
C ALA A 33 -16.21 8.29 -5.24
N PHE A 34 -15.19 8.49 -4.40
CA PHE A 34 -14.88 7.53 -3.35
C PHE A 34 -16.06 7.42 -2.36
N PRO A 35 -16.51 6.20 -2.00
CA PRO A 35 -17.62 5.99 -1.07
C PRO A 35 -17.16 6.27 0.38
N VAL A 36 -17.05 7.53 0.77
CA VAL A 36 -16.48 7.97 2.07
C VAL A 36 -17.24 7.36 3.25
N ASP A 37 -18.54 7.13 3.10
CA ASP A 37 -19.40 6.49 4.11
C ASP A 37 -19.08 5.01 4.35
N ALA A 38 -18.29 4.40 3.46
CA ALA A 38 -17.79 3.05 3.67
C ALA A 38 -16.61 2.98 4.65
N LEU A 39 -15.97 4.11 4.97
CA LEU A 39 -14.89 4.17 5.95
C LEU A 39 -15.45 4.13 7.39
N PRO A 40 -14.68 3.59 8.37
CA PRO A 40 -14.98 3.76 9.78
C PRO A 40 -15.10 5.24 10.17
N ASP A 41 -15.98 5.54 11.12
CA ASP A 41 -16.37 6.92 11.46
C ASP A 41 -15.18 7.85 11.77
N VAL A 42 -14.21 7.33 12.54
CA VAL A 42 -13.00 8.08 12.89
C VAL A 42 -12.22 8.50 11.65
N ILE A 43 -12.06 7.57 10.70
CA ILE A 43 -11.31 7.80 9.46
C ILE A 43 -12.10 8.70 8.53
N ARG A 44 -13.40 8.44 8.36
CA ARG A 44 -14.30 9.24 7.54
C ARG A 44 -14.30 10.71 7.95
N ASN A 45 -14.41 10.98 9.25
CA ASN A 45 -14.43 12.34 9.77
C ASN A 45 -13.11 13.07 9.50
N TYR A 46 -11.97 12.39 9.69
CA TYR A 46 -10.67 12.98 9.43
C TYR A 46 -10.42 13.21 7.92
N VAL A 47 -10.75 12.23 7.08
CA VAL A 47 -10.70 12.33 5.61
C VAL A 47 -11.51 13.53 5.10
N SER A 48 -12.73 13.69 5.61
CA SER A 48 -13.61 14.80 5.22
C SER A 48 -13.03 16.15 5.66
N ALA A 49 -12.50 16.23 6.88
CA ALA A 49 -11.89 17.46 7.40
C ALA A 49 -10.60 17.84 6.64
N VAL A 50 -9.76 16.86 6.30
CA VAL A 50 -8.55 17.08 5.46
C VAL A 50 -8.93 17.54 4.06
N ALA A 51 -9.93 16.94 3.43
CA ALA A 51 -10.40 17.31 2.09
C ALA A 51 -10.95 18.73 2.07
N GLU A 52 -11.71 19.12 3.08
CA GLU A 52 -12.23 20.48 3.20
C GLU A 52 -11.12 21.50 3.47
N HIS A 53 -10.21 21.21 4.41
CA HIS A 53 -9.07 22.05 4.71
C HIS A 53 -8.16 22.25 3.50
N SER A 54 -7.83 21.18 2.82
CA SER A 54 -6.95 21.20 1.64
C SER A 54 -7.66 21.63 0.37
N GLN A 55 -8.99 21.73 0.36
CA GLN A 55 -9.80 22.03 -0.83
C GLN A 55 -9.51 21.06 -1.99
N THR A 56 -9.44 19.76 -1.66
CA THR A 56 -9.28 18.65 -2.61
C THR A 56 -10.52 17.77 -2.60
N ALA A 57 -10.63 16.86 -3.57
CA ALA A 57 -11.64 15.80 -3.49
C ALA A 57 -11.34 14.88 -2.30
N PRO A 58 -12.36 14.38 -1.58
CA PRO A 58 -12.17 13.44 -0.46
C PRO A 58 -11.43 12.16 -0.87
N ASP A 59 -11.55 11.76 -2.12
CA ASP A 59 -10.93 10.58 -2.73
C ASP A 59 -9.44 10.47 -2.40
N MET A 60 -8.70 11.58 -2.54
CA MET A 60 -7.25 11.61 -2.29
C MET A 60 -6.93 11.21 -0.85
N ALA A 61 -7.57 11.87 0.12
CA ALA A 61 -7.38 11.58 1.54
C ALA A 61 -7.86 10.17 1.90
N ALA A 62 -8.98 9.71 1.31
CA ALA A 62 -9.55 8.40 1.54
C ALA A 62 -8.65 7.26 1.05
N VAL A 63 -8.08 7.37 -0.16
CA VAL A 63 -7.14 6.38 -0.69
C VAL A 63 -5.86 6.33 0.14
N ILE A 64 -5.32 7.48 0.54
CA ILE A 64 -4.16 7.55 1.42
C ILE A 64 -4.48 6.92 2.79
N SER A 65 -5.69 7.11 3.34
CA SER A 65 -6.08 6.52 4.62
C SER A 65 -6.06 4.99 4.60
N LEU A 66 -6.47 4.35 3.50
CA LEU A 66 -6.35 2.90 3.34
C LEU A 66 -4.89 2.44 3.34
N GLY A 67 -4.01 3.18 2.68
CA GLY A 67 -2.57 2.94 2.74
C GLY A 67 -2.00 3.10 4.15
N VAL A 68 -2.44 4.13 4.89
CA VAL A 68 -2.06 4.35 6.30
C VAL A 68 -2.51 3.17 7.17
N LEU A 69 -3.75 2.69 7.00
CA LEU A 69 -4.22 1.50 7.72
C LEU A 69 -3.39 0.26 7.37
N ALA A 70 -3.06 0.08 6.09
CA ALA A 70 -2.21 -1.03 5.66
C ALA A 70 -0.82 -0.96 6.32
N ILE A 71 -0.21 0.22 6.43
CA ILE A 71 1.06 0.43 7.15
C ILE A 71 0.92 0.04 8.63
N CYS A 72 -0.18 0.43 9.28
CA CYS A 72 -0.40 0.13 10.69
C CYS A 72 -0.63 -1.36 10.96
N LEU A 73 -1.22 -2.10 10.03
CA LEU A 73 -1.75 -3.46 10.25
C LEU A 73 -0.96 -4.58 9.53
N GLN A 74 -0.13 -4.23 8.53
CA GLN A 74 0.70 -5.21 7.82
C GLN A 74 1.63 -5.96 8.77
N GLY A 75 1.85 -7.25 8.50
CA GLY A 75 2.65 -8.13 9.35
C GLY A 75 1.98 -8.52 10.68
N LYS A 76 0.90 -7.84 11.10
CA LYS A 76 0.14 -8.11 12.32
C LYS A 76 -1.08 -8.98 12.05
N TYR A 77 -1.77 -8.71 10.94
CA TYR A 77 -2.99 -9.40 10.55
C TYR A 77 -2.95 -9.84 9.10
N LYS A 78 -3.70 -10.92 8.83
CA LYS A 78 -4.06 -11.41 7.50
C LYS A 78 -5.53 -11.81 7.49
N ILE A 79 -6.18 -11.78 6.34
CA ILE A 79 -7.58 -12.16 6.20
C ILE A 79 -7.70 -13.49 5.45
N GLU A 80 -8.52 -14.42 5.96
CA GLU A 80 -8.84 -15.66 5.28
C GLU A 80 -10.08 -15.46 4.41
N GLY A 81 -9.92 -15.58 3.09
CA GLY A 81 -11.02 -15.48 2.12
C GLY A 81 -11.76 -16.79 1.94
N THR A 82 -11.03 -17.88 1.76
CA THR A 82 -11.55 -19.26 1.73
C THR A 82 -10.63 -20.15 2.55
N PRO A 83 -11.06 -21.31 3.02
CA PRO A 83 -10.21 -22.20 3.84
C PRO A 83 -8.85 -22.47 3.19
N GLY A 84 -7.80 -22.03 3.88
CA GLY A 84 -6.42 -22.16 3.42
C GLY A 84 -5.92 -21.06 2.46
N TYR A 85 -6.78 -20.11 2.05
CA TYR A 85 -6.39 -18.95 1.25
C TYR A 85 -6.44 -17.68 2.10
N CYS A 86 -5.28 -17.12 2.38
CA CYS A 86 -5.12 -15.91 3.18
C CYS A 86 -4.45 -14.81 2.38
N GLU A 87 -4.92 -13.57 2.56
CA GLU A 87 -4.32 -12.35 2.05
C GLU A 87 -3.69 -11.54 3.21
N PRO A 88 -2.42 -11.09 3.08
CA PRO A 88 -1.83 -10.15 4.04
C PRO A 88 -2.51 -8.78 3.92
N LEU A 89 -2.52 -7.98 5.00
CA LEU A 89 -3.15 -6.65 4.96
C LEU A 89 -2.24 -5.55 4.37
N SER A 90 -1.29 -5.91 3.54
CA SER A 90 -0.45 -4.96 2.80
C SER A 90 -1.19 -4.41 1.58
N LEU A 91 -1.09 -3.09 1.31
CA LEU A 91 -1.66 -2.47 0.12
C LEU A 91 -0.63 -1.60 -0.60
N TYR A 92 -0.74 -1.56 -1.93
CA TYR A 92 -0.08 -0.57 -2.77
C TYR A 92 -1.13 0.37 -3.35
N THR A 93 -1.12 1.63 -2.95
CA THR A 93 -2.07 2.65 -3.40
C THR A 93 -1.36 3.74 -4.19
N VAL A 94 -1.98 4.17 -5.29
CA VAL A 94 -1.47 5.25 -6.14
C VAL A 94 -2.56 6.28 -6.38
N VAL A 95 -2.28 7.51 -6.01
CA VAL A 95 -3.10 8.68 -6.36
C VAL A 95 -2.51 9.35 -7.59
N ILE A 96 -3.27 9.40 -8.67
CA ILE A 96 -2.90 10.05 -9.93
C ILE A 96 -3.52 11.45 -9.93
N ALA A 97 -2.70 12.49 -9.87
CA ALA A 97 -3.20 13.85 -9.88
C ALA A 97 -2.19 14.83 -10.52
N ALA A 98 -2.69 15.81 -11.26
CA ALA A 98 -1.89 16.81 -11.95
C ALA A 98 -1.04 17.68 -11.00
N PRO A 99 -0.04 18.41 -11.48
CA PRO A 99 0.62 19.44 -10.70
C PRO A 99 -0.38 20.47 -10.15
N GLY A 100 -0.15 20.97 -8.93
CA GLY A 100 -1.03 21.93 -8.28
C GLY A 100 -2.25 21.32 -7.56
N GLU A 101 -2.46 20.01 -7.58
CA GLU A 101 -3.57 19.31 -6.90
C GLU A 101 -3.34 19.11 -5.39
N ARG A 102 -2.36 19.78 -4.79
CA ARG A 102 -2.06 19.73 -3.34
C ARG A 102 -1.75 18.34 -2.80
N LYS A 103 -1.25 17.44 -3.65
CA LYS A 103 -0.88 16.06 -3.29
C LYS A 103 -0.03 15.97 -2.01
N SER A 104 1.07 16.74 -1.98
CA SER A 104 2.02 16.72 -0.85
C SER A 104 1.42 17.23 0.46
N SER A 105 0.46 18.19 0.39
CA SER A 105 -0.24 18.66 1.58
C SER A 105 -1.14 17.57 2.15
N VAL A 106 -1.98 16.95 1.32
CA VAL A 106 -2.87 15.88 1.75
C VAL A 106 -2.08 14.67 2.25
N MET A 107 -1.00 14.29 1.54
CA MET A 107 -0.12 13.20 1.98
C MET A 107 0.45 13.48 3.37
N ARG A 108 1.02 14.67 3.58
CA ARG A 108 1.56 15.08 4.88
C ARG A 108 0.50 15.01 5.97
N ASP A 109 -0.68 15.60 5.75
CA ASP A 109 -1.72 15.67 6.77
C ASP A 109 -2.24 14.27 7.14
N MET A 110 -2.36 13.35 6.16
CA MET A 110 -2.80 11.98 6.38
C MET A 110 -1.74 11.08 7.04
N THR A 111 -0.44 11.32 6.81
CA THR A 111 0.64 10.44 7.28
C THR A 111 1.40 10.98 8.49
N THR A 112 1.14 12.23 8.93
CA THR A 112 1.90 12.90 9.99
C THR A 112 1.98 12.07 11.28
N PHE A 113 0.92 11.35 11.64
CA PHE A 113 0.88 10.55 12.88
C PHE A 113 1.69 9.26 12.82
N LEU A 114 2.00 8.76 11.61
CA LEU A 114 2.96 7.67 11.45
C LEU A 114 4.37 8.16 11.82
N TYR A 115 4.75 9.34 11.34
CA TYR A 115 6.05 9.96 11.64
C TYR A 115 6.17 10.35 13.11
N GLU A 116 5.10 10.90 13.71
CA GLU A 116 5.07 11.20 15.14
C GLU A 116 5.24 9.94 15.98
N TYR A 117 4.54 8.85 15.63
CA TYR A 117 4.67 7.59 16.34
C TYR A 117 6.11 7.05 16.28
N GLU A 118 6.75 7.05 15.11
CA GLU A 118 8.13 6.61 14.94
C GLU A 118 9.09 7.43 15.83
N GLN A 119 8.93 8.74 15.84
CA GLN A 119 9.76 9.63 16.66
C GLN A 119 9.53 9.41 18.17
N GLU A 120 8.27 9.32 18.61
CA GLU A 120 7.93 9.08 20.02
C GLU A 120 8.42 7.71 20.47
N TYR A 121 8.27 6.67 19.65
CA TYR A 121 8.76 5.33 19.94
C TYR A 121 10.29 5.33 20.11
N ASN A 122 11.02 5.88 19.16
CA ASN A 122 12.49 5.93 19.20
C ASN A 122 12.99 6.76 20.38
N LYS A 123 12.30 7.86 20.72
CA LYS A 123 12.62 8.68 21.88
C LYS A 123 12.41 7.91 23.20
N ALA A 124 11.30 7.20 23.31
CA ALA A 124 10.98 6.41 24.52
C ALA A 124 11.99 5.28 24.74
N HIS A 125 12.48 4.63 23.68
CA HIS A 125 13.42 3.51 23.75
C HIS A 125 14.89 3.93 23.58
N SER A 126 15.18 5.22 23.51
CA SER A 126 16.54 5.73 23.22
C SER A 126 17.61 5.28 24.22
N MET A 127 17.25 5.16 25.50
CA MET A 127 18.16 4.68 26.56
C MET A 127 18.48 3.20 26.36
N GLU A 128 17.48 2.36 26.15
CA GLU A 128 17.64 0.93 25.93
C GLU A 128 18.47 0.63 24.67
N ILE A 129 18.22 1.36 23.61
CA ILE A 129 18.98 1.25 22.35
C ILE A 129 20.44 1.60 22.61
N ARG A 130 20.69 2.71 23.32
CA ARG A 130 22.05 3.15 23.62
C ARG A 130 22.80 2.17 24.53
N GLU A 131 22.14 1.65 25.57
CA GLU A 131 22.72 0.66 26.48
C GLU A 131 23.04 -0.63 25.71
N ASN A 132 22.15 -1.09 24.85
CA ASN A 132 22.35 -2.26 24.02
C ASN A 132 23.57 -2.09 23.08
N HIS A 133 23.68 -0.95 22.39
CA HIS A 133 24.83 -0.66 21.53
C HIS A 133 26.16 -0.64 22.33
N LEU A 134 26.19 0.01 23.49
CA LEU A 134 27.36 0.05 24.34
C LEU A 134 27.79 -1.36 24.82
N GLN A 135 26.81 -2.19 25.18
CA GLN A 135 27.05 -3.56 25.62
C GLN A 135 27.64 -4.41 24.47
N ARG A 136 27.02 -4.37 23.30
CA ARG A 136 27.50 -5.07 22.10
C ARG A 136 28.91 -4.60 21.70
N GLU A 137 29.11 -3.30 21.59
CA GLU A 137 30.41 -2.70 21.23
C GLU A 137 31.50 -3.08 22.22
N SER A 138 31.19 -3.18 23.52
CA SER A 138 32.14 -3.64 24.55
C SER A 138 32.55 -5.10 24.32
N MET A 139 31.57 -5.97 23.99
CA MET A 139 31.86 -7.39 23.70
C MET A 139 32.64 -7.56 22.39
N GLU A 140 32.27 -6.85 21.34
CA GLU A 140 32.98 -6.86 20.06
C GLU A 140 34.45 -6.44 20.21
N ARG A 141 34.72 -5.43 21.05
CA ARG A 141 36.09 -5.01 21.40
C ARG A 141 36.85 -6.09 22.15
N GLN A 142 36.21 -6.82 23.08
CA GLN A 142 36.80 -7.93 23.81
C GLN A 142 37.15 -9.07 22.84
N ILE A 143 36.25 -9.47 21.98
CA ILE A 143 36.41 -10.49 20.93
C ILE A 143 37.60 -10.10 20.02
N SER A 144 37.60 -8.86 19.49
CA SER A 144 38.71 -8.38 18.64
C SER A 144 40.05 -8.33 19.35
N GLY A 145 40.05 -7.96 20.64
CA GLY A 145 41.25 -7.97 21.48
C GLY A 145 41.80 -9.39 21.71
N LEU A 146 40.91 -10.35 21.91
CA LEU A 146 41.27 -11.76 22.11
C LEU A 146 41.78 -12.38 20.82
N GLN A 147 41.13 -12.12 19.69
CA GLN A 147 41.61 -12.57 18.37
C GLN A 147 43.01 -12.10 18.05
N LYS A 148 43.32 -10.78 18.28
CA LYS A 148 44.68 -10.24 18.10
C LYS A 148 45.72 -10.86 19.02
N LYS A 149 45.36 -11.33 20.24
CA LYS A 149 46.25 -12.03 21.13
C LYS A 149 46.53 -13.48 20.63
N MET A 150 45.47 -14.12 20.07
CA MET A 150 45.58 -15.48 19.50
C MET A 150 46.45 -15.52 18.25
N GLU A 151 46.48 -14.49 17.42
CA GLU A 151 47.41 -14.35 16.30
C GLU A 151 48.89 -14.44 16.73
N ARG A 152 49.18 -14.03 17.97
CA ARG A 152 50.54 -14.04 18.51
C ARG A 152 50.88 -15.31 19.31
N LYS A 153 49.89 -15.93 19.90
CA LYS A 153 50.05 -17.14 20.73
C LYS A 153 48.71 -17.87 20.79
N GLU A 154 48.63 -19.03 20.13
CA GLU A 154 47.46 -19.90 20.24
C GLU A 154 47.40 -20.57 21.61
N SER A 155 46.21 -20.54 22.23
CA SER A 155 45.93 -21.24 23.48
C SER A 155 44.49 -21.75 23.44
N ARG A 156 44.31 -23.00 23.84
CA ARG A 156 42.99 -23.64 23.93
C ARG A 156 42.05 -22.93 24.88
N GLU A 157 42.59 -22.28 25.90
CA GLU A 157 41.82 -21.47 26.86
C GLU A 157 41.24 -20.21 26.19
N MET A 158 42.05 -19.53 25.33
CA MET A 158 41.63 -18.37 24.56
C MET A 158 40.58 -18.71 23.51
N GLU A 159 40.68 -19.91 22.90
CA GLU A 159 39.64 -20.39 21.96
C GLU A 159 38.32 -20.62 22.67
N LEU A 160 38.32 -21.17 23.88
CA LEU A 160 37.11 -21.38 24.68
C LEU A 160 36.48 -20.05 25.12
N GLU A 161 37.33 -19.12 25.58
CA GLU A 161 36.88 -17.77 25.94
C GLU A 161 36.28 -17.01 24.76
N LEU A 162 36.91 -17.16 23.56
CA LEU A 162 36.40 -16.53 22.33
C LEU A 162 35.00 -17.05 21.96
N ARG A 163 34.83 -18.38 22.02
CA ARG A 163 33.50 -18.98 21.77
C ARG A 163 32.46 -18.52 22.74
N GLN A 164 32.78 -18.45 24.04
CA GLN A 164 31.84 -17.96 25.05
C GLN A 164 31.43 -16.52 24.81
N LEU A 165 32.38 -15.66 24.43
CA LEU A 165 32.07 -14.25 24.13
C LEU A 165 31.24 -14.13 22.84
N GLN A 166 31.48 -14.97 21.84
CA GLN A 166 30.65 -14.99 20.62
C GLN A 166 29.23 -15.47 20.91
N GLU A 167 29.08 -16.57 21.68
CA GLU A 167 27.75 -17.05 22.11
C GLU A 167 27.01 -16.00 22.91
N GLN A 168 27.67 -15.31 23.85
CA GLN A 168 27.06 -14.21 24.60
C GLN A 168 26.66 -13.02 23.72
N LEU A 169 27.44 -12.70 22.69
CA LEU A 169 27.11 -11.63 21.75
C LEU A 169 25.88 -12.02 20.89
N GLU A 170 25.77 -13.27 20.48
CA GLU A 170 24.62 -13.80 19.74
C GLU A 170 23.32 -13.79 20.59
N GLU A 171 23.42 -13.99 21.89
CA GLU A 171 22.28 -13.91 22.81
C GLU A 171 21.75 -12.48 23.01
N ILE A 172 22.55 -11.46 22.67
CA ILE A 172 22.14 -10.05 22.77
C ILE A 172 21.63 -9.58 21.40
N PRO A 173 20.29 -9.51 21.20
CA PRO A 173 19.74 -9.02 19.94
C PRO A 173 20.18 -7.59 19.69
N GLU A 174 20.54 -7.26 18.47
CA GLU A 174 20.85 -5.89 18.08
C GLU A 174 19.59 -5.03 18.12
N ARG A 175 19.62 -3.92 18.87
CA ARG A 175 18.52 -2.96 18.95
C ARG A 175 18.89 -1.66 18.26
N ASN A 176 18.24 -1.42 17.13
CA ASN A 176 18.38 -0.19 16.36
C ASN A 176 17.13 0.69 16.51
N PRO A 177 17.24 2.01 16.29
CA PRO A 177 16.06 2.83 16.12
C PRO A 177 15.15 2.24 15.06
N VAL A 178 13.85 2.14 15.37
CA VAL A 178 12.86 1.62 14.43
C VAL A 178 12.68 2.62 13.30
N ARG A 179 12.57 2.11 12.08
CA ARG A 179 12.25 2.88 10.89
C ARG A 179 11.15 2.13 10.14
N PHE A 180 9.95 2.70 10.08
CA PHE A 180 8.79 2.03 9.49
C PHE A 180 8.61 2.34 8.01
N PHE A 181 9.17 3.46 7.50
CA PHE A 181 8.96 3.91 6.13
C PHE A 181 10.14 4.69 5.55
N ALA A 182 10.19 4.75 4.21
CA ALA A 182 11.08 5.59 3.44
C ALA A 182 10.29 6.28 2.31
N ASP A 183 10.79 7.41 1.82
CA ASP A 183 10.29 8.08 0.63
C ASP A 183 10.92 7.49 -0.64
N ASP A 184 12.21 7.21 -0.57
CA ASP A 184 13.03 6.72 -1.66
C ASP A 184 14.03 5.68 -1.16
N CYS A 185 14.11 4.52 -1.82
CA CYS A 185 15.08 3.49 -1.51
C CYS A 185 15.28 2.52 -2.69
N SER A 186 16.52 2.09 -2.92
CA SER A 186 16.78 1.00 -3.87
C SER A 186 16.19 -0.32 -3.36
N SER A 187 15.91 -1.27 -4.26
CA SER A 187 15.40 -2.59 -3.89
C SER A 187 16.32 -3.33 -2.91
N GLU A 188 17.63 -3.08 -3.01
CA GLU A 188 18.62 -3.62 -2.09
C GLU A 188 18.50 -3.01 -0.68
N ALA A 189 18.40 -1.68 -0.61
CA ALA A 189 18.20 -0.98 0.65
C ALA A 189 16.87 -1.35 1.28
N LEU A 190 15.81 -1.49 0.46
CA LEU A 190 14.49 -1.93 0.91
C LEU A 190 14.54 -3.31 1.58
N THR A 191 15.25 -4.27 0.96
CA THR A 191 15.40 -5.61 1.55
C THR A 191 16.10 -5.55 2.90
N SER A 192 17.21 -4.83 3.02
CA SER A 192 17.93 -4.68 4.29
C SER A 192 17.11 -3.93 5.35
N LEU A 193 16.35 -2.89 4.94
CA LEU A 193 15.43 -2.20 5.85
C LEU A 193 14.30 -3.11 6.35
N MET A 194 13.75 -3.95 5.47
CA MET A 194 12.75 -4.95 5.87
C MET A 194 13.35 -5.96 6.85
N ALA A 195 14.53 -6.49 6.57
CA ALA A 195 15.20 -7.44 7.45
C ALA A 195 15.45 -6.85 8.85
N ALA A 196 15.93 -5.59 8.91
CA ALA A 196 16.15 -4.86 10.16
C ALA A 196 14.85 -4.55 10.95
N ASN A 197 13.69 -4.57 10.29
CA ASN A 197 12.38 -4.25 10.89
C ASN A 197 11.44 -5.48 10.92
N ASN A 198 11.96 -6.66 11.25
CA ASN A 198 11.17 -7.90 11.36
C ASN A 198 10.37 -8.25 10.08
N GLY A 199 10.88 -7.90 8.92
CA GLY A 199 10.24 -8.17 7.63
C GLY A 199 9.17 -7.15 7.22
N VAL A 200 8.88 -6.13 8.05
CA VAL A 200 7.82 -5.15 7.81
C VAL A 200 8.42 -3.80 7.44
N PHE A 201 7.97 -3.23 6.32
CA PHE A 201 8.41 -1.89 5.91
C PHE A 201 7.38 -1.22 4.99
N SER A 202 7.53 0.09 4.75
CA SER A 202 6.61 0.83 3.90
C SER A 202 7.32 1.88 3.06
N VAL A 203 6.72 2.26 1.93
CA VAL A 203 7.19 3.36 1.10
C VAL A 203 6.09 4.39 0.96
N ILE A 204 6.41 5.67 1.26
CA ILE A 204 5.50 6.80 1.15
C ILE A 204 6.16 7.84 0.26
N SER A 205 5.68 8.03 -0.96
CA SER A 205 6.29 8.96 -1.91
C SER A 205 5.27 9.81 -2.68
N THR A 206 5.63 11.08 -2.92
CA THR A 206 4.76 12.06 -3.59
C THR A 206 5.20 12.42 -5.00
N GLU A 207 6.34 11.92 -5.47
CA GLU A 207 6.96 12.38 -6.73
C GLU A 207 7.10 11.29 -7.80
N GLY A 208 6.75 10.05 -7.50
CA GLY A 208 6.82 8.95 -8.47
C GLY A 208 8.23 8.45 -8.82
N GLY A 209 9.30 9.09 -8.30
CA GLY A 209 10.70 8.67 -8.54
C GLY A 209 11.01 7.24 -8.12
N ILE A 210 10.24 6.72 -7.18
CA ILE A 210 10.33 5.30 -6.78
C ILE A 210 10.09 4.33 -7.94
N PHE A 211 9.26 4.67 -8.92
CA PHE A 211 9.04 3.83 -10.11
C PHE A 211 10.27 3.78 -11.02
N ASP A 212 11.02 4.87 -11.12
CA ASP A 212 12.30 4.90 -11.83
C ASP A 212 13.32 3.93 -11.20
N ILE A 213 13.31 3.87 -9.87
CA ILE A 213 14.18 2.95 -9.10
C ILE A 213 13.73 1.51 -9.31
N MET A 214 12.44 1.23 -9.23
CA MET A 214 11.88 -0.09 -9.51
C MET A 214 12.21 -0.53 -10.95
N ALA A 215 12.18 0.41 -11.91
CA ALA A 215 12.54 0.16 -13.30
C ALA A 215 14.04 -0.10 -13.52
N GLY A 216 14.88 0.15 -12.50
CA GLY A 216 16.32 -0.07 -12.59
C GLY A 216 17.11 1.08 -13.22
N ARG A 217 16.59 2.32 -13.20
CA ARG A 217 17.24 3.48 -13.82
C ARG A 217 18.66 3.74 -13.27
N TYR A 218 18.91 3.38 -12.02
CA TYR A 218 20.20 3.57 -11.32
C TYR A 218 21.01 2.27 -11.18
N SER A 219 20.42 1.11 -11.49
CA SER A 219 21.09 -0.19 -11.49
C SER A 219 20.77 -0.87 -12.81
N ASN A 220 21.73 -1.28 -13.60
CA ASN A 220 21.52 -1.93 -14.89
C ASN A 220 20.63 -3.19 -14.87
N LYS A 221 19.95 -3.48 -13.76
CA LYS A 221 18.99 -4.56 -13.57
C LYS A 221 17.83 -4.09 -12.71
N SER A 222 16.62 -4.16 -13.26
CA SER A 222 15.39 -4.01 -12.49
C SER A 222 15.27 -5.17 -11.48
N ASN A 223 15.19 -4.84 -10.19
CA ASN A 223 14.94 -5.83 -9.13
C ASN A 223 13.62 -5.50 -8.43
N ILE A 224 12.53 -6.05 -8.95
CA ILE A 224 11.18 -5.85 -8.40
C ILE A 224 10.72 -6.99 -7.49
N ASP A 225 11.57 -7.99 -7.24
CA ASP A 225 11.17 -9.20 -6.50
C ASP A 225 10.79 -8.90 -5.05
N VAL A 226 11.50 -7.97 -4.39
CA VAL A 226 11.15 -7.53 -3.03
C VAL A 226 9.75 -6.91 -2.97
N TRP A 227 9.36 -6.16 -4.00
CA TRP A 227 8.02 -5.57 -4.11
C TRP A 227 6.94 -6.63 -4.33
N LEU A 228 7.20 -7.61 -5.20
CA LEU A 228 6.26 -8.68 -5.49
C LEU A 228 6.03 -9.55 -4.25
N LYS A 229 7.12 -9.98 -3.62
CA LYS A 229 7.10 -10.87 -2.45
C LYS A 229 6.60 -10.14 -1.21
N GLY A 230 7.04 -8.91 -0.98
CA GLY A 230 6.59 -8.08 0.14
C GLY A 230 5.09 -7.78 0.11
N HIS A 231 4.51 -7.65 -1.10
CA HIS A 231 3.06 -7.50 -1.24
C HIS A 231 2.29 -8.80 -0.94
N CYS A 232 2.82 -9.95 -1.34
CA CYS A 232 2.14 -11.24 -1.20
C CYS A 232 2.46 -11.96 0.12
N GLY A 233 3.50 -11.54 0.84
CA GLY A 233 3.96 -12.24 2.05
C GLY A 233 4.86 -13.44 1.77
N ASP A 234 5.36 -13.60 0.53
CA ASP A 234 6.22 -14.70 0.13
C ASP A 234 7.63 -14.50 0.65
N ALA A 235 8.27 -15.56 1.19
CA ALA A 235 9.59 -15.48 1.77
C ALA A 235 10.65 -14.90 0.81
N ILE A 236 11.50 -14.03 1.34
CA ILE A 236 12.60 -13.38 0.63
C ILE A 236 13.90 -13.98 1.13
N TYR A 237 14.69 -14.58 0.22
CA TYR A 237 16.04 -15.07 0.47
C TYR A 237 17.00 -14.29 -0.42
N VAL A 238 17.98 -13.62 0.17
CA VAL A 238 19.00 -12.86 -0.57
C VAL A 238 20.39 -13.31 -0.14
N ASP A 239 21.04 -14.05 -1.01
CA ASP A 239 22.42 -14.45 -0.87
C ASP A 239 23.31 -13.53 -1.70
N ARG A 240 24.27 -12.86 -1.10
CA ARG A 240 25.22 -11.95 -1.76
C ARG A 240 26.64 -12.30 -1.39
N MET A 241 27.54 -12.22 -2.35
CA MET A 241 28.96 -12.52 -2.12
C MET A 241 29.65 -11.55 -1.13
N THR A 242 29.07 -10.37 -0.89
CA THR A 242 29.71 -9.26 -0.13
C THR A 242 29.01 -8.91 1.17
N ARG A 243 27.89 -9.58 1.51
CA ARG A 243 27.09 -9.34 2.72
C ARG A 243 26.59 -10.66 3.28
N GLU A 244 26.23 -10.66 4.56
CA GLU A 244 25.52 -11.78 5.18
C GLU A 244 24.20 -12.04 4.45
N ALA A 245 23.82 -13.32 4.40
CA ALA A 245 22.56 -13.74 3.79
C ALA A 245 21.38 -13.16 4.59
N GLU A 246 20.46 -12.51 3.89
CA GLU A 246 19.23 -11.98 4.48
C GLU A 246 18.08 -12.94 4.20
N CYS A 247 17.36 -13.36 5.24
CA CYS A 247 16.19 -14.21 5.15
C CYS A 247 15.00 -13.56 5.84
N ILE A 248 13.95 -13.26 5.09
CA ILE A 248 12.71 -12.67 5.59
C ILE A 248 11.59 -13.67 5.32
N MET A 249 11.15 -14.38 6.35
CA MET A 249 10.14 -15.45 6.22
C MET A 249 8.74 -14.91 5.99
N HIS A 250 8.39 -13.78 6.58
CA HIS A 250 7.06 -13.18 6.52
C HIS A 250 7.16 -11.70 6.16
N PRO A 251 7.56 -11.38 4.90
CA PRO A 251 7.67 -9.99 4.48
C PRO A 251 6.29 -9.34 4.38
N ALA A 252 6.20 -8.08 4.79
CA ALA A 252 5.02 -7.26 4.62
C ALA A 252 5.45 -5.86 4.16
N LEU A 253 5.03 -5.49 2.96
CA LEU A 253 5.38 -4.22 2.35
C LEU A 253 4.10 -3.51 1.88
N SER A 254 3.90 -2.27 2.33
CA SER A 254 2.85 -1.38 1.83
C SER A 254 3.45 -0.16 1.15
N ALA A 255 2.71 0.42 0.20
CA ALA A 255 3.13 1.63 -0.49
C ALA A 255 1.98 2.63 -0.62
N ILE A 256 2.27 3.90 -0.32
CA ILE A 256 1.38 5.04 -0.56
C ILE A 256 2.10 5.97 -1.53
N LEU A 257 1.66 5.99 -2.77
CA LEU A 257 2.31 6.77 -3.81
C LEU A 257 1.36 7.82 -4.38
N SER A 258 1.94 8.94 -4.81
CA SER A 258 1.21 9.96 -5.53
C SER A 258 2.02 10.37 -6.75
N ILE A 259 1.43 10.29 -7.94
CA ILE A 259 2.11 10.51 -9.20
C ILE A 259 1.37 11.53 -10.07
N GLN A 260 2.06 11.99 -11.10
CA GLN A 260 1.45 12.78 -12.17
C GLN A 260 0.97 11.84 -13.30
N PRO A 261 -0.03 12.23 -14.12
CA PRO A 261 -0.47 11.44 -15.25
C PRO A 261 0.66 11.02 -16.21
N SER A 262 1.60 11.93 -16.51
CA SER A 262 2.75 11.64 -17.36
C SER A 262 3.66 10.52 -16.83
N VAL A 263 3.78 10.40 -15.50
CA VAL A 263 4.53 9.32 -14.86
C VAL A 263 3.80 7.98 -15.02
N LEU A 264 2.47 7.99 -14.96
CA LEU A 264 1.67 6.79 -15.21
C LEU A 264 1.90 6.25 -16.62
N ASP A 265 1.90 7.11 -17.63
CA ASP A 265 2.16 6.72 -19.05
C ASP A 265 3.52 6.03 -19.19
N GLU A 266 4.56 6.55 -18.53
CA GLU A 266 5.90 5.95 -18.52
C GLU A 266 5.89 4.57 -17.84
N ILE A 267 5.19 4.43 -16.73
CA ILE A 267 5.09 3.18 -15.96
C ILE A 267 4.35 2.12 -16.78
N MET A 268 3.20 2.47 -17.36
CA MET A 268 2.37 1.54 -18.13
C MET A 268 3.07 1.06 -19.40
N SER A 269 3.94 1.87 -19.99
CA SER A 269 4.76 1.50 -21.15
C SER A 269 5.97 0.62 -20.80
N ASN A 270 6.33 0.48 -19.52
CA ASN A 270 7.50 -0.30 -19.10
C ASN A 270 7.19 -1.80 -19.06
N THR A 271 7.68 -2.54 -20.07
CA THR A 271 7.42 -3.98 -20.24
C THR A 271 7.95 -4.86 -19.10
N THR A 272 8.98 -4.43 -18.38
CA THR A 272 9.50 -5.20 -17.22
C THR A 272 8.53 -5.11 -16.04
N MET A 273 7.94 -3.97 -15.80
CA MET A 273 7.01 -3.74 -14.69
C MET A 273 5.63 -4.36 -14.98
N THR A 274 5.13 -4.21 -16.21
CA THR A 274 3.88 -4.80 -16.66
C THR A 274 3.98 -6.31 -16.76
N GLY A 275 4.99 -6.84 -17.47
CA GLY A 275 5.15 -8.26 -17.73
C GLY A 275 5.38 -9.14 -16.49
N ARG A 276 5.86 -8.58 -15.38
CA ARG A 276 6.05 -9.29 -14.11
C ARG A 276 4.92 -9.05 -13.09
N GLY A 277 3.88 -8.30 -13.48
CA GLY A 277 2.68 -8.07 -12.69
C GLY A 277 2.88 -7.16 -11.46
N LEU A 278 3.93 -6.32 -11.44
CA LEU A 278 4.11 -5.33 -10.36
C LEU A 278 3.01 -4.28 -10.41
N ILE A 279 2.76 -3.71 -11.60
CA ILE A 279 1.75 -2.67 -11.84
C ILE A 279 0.34 -3.17 -11.47
N ALA A 280 0.08 -4.45 -11.70
CA ALA A 280 -1.18 -5.09 -11.38
C ALA A 280 -1.48 -5.24 -9.89
N ARG A 281 -0.56 -4.86 -9.00
CA ARG A 281 -0.74 -4.88 -7.53
C ARG A 281 -1.13 -3.53 -6.95
N PHE A 282 -1.03 -2.47 -7.74
CA PHE A 282 -1.40 -1.14 -7.29
C PHE A 282 -2.90 -0.86 -7.46
N LEU A 283 -3.49 -0.23 -6.47
CA LEU A 283 -4.84 0.31 -6.50
C LEU A 283 -4.75 1.77 -6.95
N TYR A 284 -5.24 2.05 -8.14
CA TYR A 284 -5.17 3.37 -8.76
C TYR A 284 -6.39 4.20 -8.42
N ALA A 285 -6.17 5.49 -8.17
CA ALA A 285 -7.22 6.47 -7.98
C ALA A 285 -6.87 7.75 -8.74
N SER A 286 -7.83 8.26 -9.50
CA SER A 286 -7.75 9.53 -10.23
C SER A 286 -8.83 10.48 -9.70
N PRO A 287 -8.57 11.19 -8.58
CA PRO A 287 -9.53 12.09 -7.97
C PRO A 287 -9.91 13.25 -8.89
N PRO A 288 -11.16 13.73 -8.87
CA PRO A 288 -11.54 14.91 -9.64
C PRO A 288 -10.81 16.17 -9.14
N SER A 289 -10.39 17.02 -10.08
CA SER A 289 -9.74 18.29 -9.76
C SER A 289 -10.73 19.28 -9.16
N ARG A 290 -10.29 20.01 -8.14
CA ARG A 290 -11.00 21.17 -7.60
C ARG A 290 -10.33 22.50 -7.96
N ILE A 291 -9.37 22.50 -8.88
CA ILE A 291 -8.76 23.73 -9.40
C ILE A 291 -9.84 24.60 -10.04
N GLY A 292 -9.83 25.90 -9.72
CA GLY A 292 -10.83 26.87 -10.19
C GLY A 292 -12.02 27.05 -9.25
N SER A 293 -12.33 26.07 -8.37
CA SER A 293 -13.40 26.20 -7.37
C SER A 293 -12.90 26.39 -5.92
N ARG A 294 -11.56 26.42 -5.74
CA ARG A 294 -10.94 26.55 -4.42
C ARG A 294 -11.07 27.96 -3.85
N VAL A 295 -11.25 28.03 -2.54
CA VAL A 295 -11.30 29.29 -1.79
C VAL A 295 -10.03 29.49 -0.98
N PHE A 296 -9.63 30.76 -0.77
CA PHE A 296 -8.43 31.08 0.01
C PHE A 296 -8.63 30.88 1.52
N ARG A 297 -9.84 31.20 2.02
CA ARG A 297 -10.17 31.03 3.44
C ARG A 297 -10.75 29.65 3.68
N THR A 298 -9.93 28.76 4.21
CA THR A 298 -10.35 27.41 4.62
C THR A 298 -10.43 27.34 6.16
N GLN A 299 -11.25 26.42 6.66
CA GLN A 299 -11.27 26.12 8.09
C GLN A 299 -10.08 25.20 8.43
N PRO A 300 -9.46 25.36 9.61
CA PRO A 300 -8.49 24.39 10.09
C PRO A 300 -9.17 23.05 10.38
N ILE A 301 -8.41 21.97 10.33
CA ILE A 301 -8.91 20.66 10.77
C ILE A 301 -9.25 20.77 12.26
N PRO A 302 -10.47 20.37 12.70
CA PRO A 302 -10.86 20.46 14.10
C PRO A 302 -9.92 19.64 15.01
N PRO A 303 -9.41 20.22 16.11
CA PRO A 303 -8.47 19.55 16.98
C PRO A 303 -9.00 18.24 17.58
N GLU A 304 -10.31 18.17 17.86
CA GLU A 304 -10.98 16.97 18.39
C GLU A 304 -10.97 15.83 17.38
N ILE A 305 -11.22 16.09 16.09
CA ILE A 305 -11.14 15.09 15.01
C ILE A 305 -9.70 14.62 14.84
N THR A 306 -8.76 15.55 14.88
CA THR A 306 -7.32 15.26 14.79
C THR A 306 -6.86 14.36 15.94
N ALA A 307 -7.27 14.65 17.17
CA ALA A 307 -6.88 13.89 18.34
C ALA A 307 -7.41 12.44 18.31
N VAL A 308 -8.65 12.25 17.86
CA VAL A 308 -9.26 10.90 17.76
C VAL A 308 -8.55 10.09 16.67
N TYR A 309 -8.30 10.67 15.51
CA TYR A 309 -7.55 10.00 14.43
C TYR A 309 -6.12 9.66 14.85
N ARG A 310 -5.40 10.59 15.51
CA ARG A 310 -4.07 10.33 16.08
C ARG A 310 -4.10 9.15 17.06
N SER A 311 -5.08 9.12 17.95
CA SER A 311 -5.22 8.04 18.92
C SER A 311 -5.43 6.68 18.24
N LEU A 312 -6.25 6.61 17.19
CA LEU A 312 -6.44 5.40 16.39
C LEU A 312 -5.12 4.94 15.77
N ILE A 313 -4.39 5.84 15.07
CA ILE A 313 -3.12 5.47 14.43
C ILE A 313 -2.10 4.97 15.45
N PHE A 314 -1.96 5.66 16.58
CA PHE A 314 -1.05 5.26 17.66
C PHE A 314 -1.42 3.89 18.25
N HIS A 315 -2.72 3.63 18.45
CA HIS A 315 -3.20 2.34 18.91
C HIS A 315 -2.85 1.22 17.93
N LEU A 316 -3.16 1.40 16.64
CA LEU A 316 -2.89 0.41 15.61
C LEU A 316 -1.40 0.17 15.39
N MET A 317 -0.57 1.22 15.47
CA MET A 317 0.88 1.09 15.38
C MET A 317 1.47 0.34 16.58
N ALA A 318 0.93 0.53 17.77
CA ALA A 318 1.38 -0.13 19.01
C ALA A 318 1.03 -1.63 19.09
N LEU A 319 0.13 -2.14 18.24
CA LEU A 319 -0.19 -3.56 18.22
C LEU A 319 1.07 -4.40 17.91
N PRO A 320 1.31 -5.51 18.62
CA PRO A 320 2.52 -6.29 18.45
C PRO A 320 2.57 -6.99 17.09
N ILE A 321 3.77 -7.08 16.52
CA ILE A 321 4.06 -7.95 15.39
C ILE A 321 4.42 -9.32 15.97
N ALA A 322 3.54 -10.30 15.83
CA ALA A 322 3.81 -11.69 16.20
C ALA A 322 4.60 -12.38 15.06
N GLY A 323 5.30 -13.46 15.39
CA GLY A 323 6.04 -14.25 14.37
C GLY A 323 5.16 -14.76 13.21
N ASN A 324 3.86 -14.97 13.47
CA ASN A 324 2.82 -15.22 12.46
C ASN A 324 1.70 -14.19 12.61
N ALA A 325 1.28 -13.59 11.50
CA ALA A 325 0.17 -12.66 11.48
C ALA A 325 -1.14 -13.34 11.95
N GLN A 326 -1.90 -12.64 12.79
CA GLN A 326 -3.18 -13.13 13.27
C GLN A 326 -4.19 -13.21 12.11
N THR A 327 -4.94 -14.32 12.03
CA THR A 327 -5.92 -14.52 10.97
C THR A 327 -7.26 -13.91 11.36
N VAL A 328 -7.79 -13.06 10.50
CA VAL A 328 -9.15 -12.53 10.56
C VAL A 328 -10.03 -13.39 9.64
N HIS A 329 -11.17 -13.85 10.14
CA HIS A 329 -12.10 -14.71 9.43
C HIS A 329 -13.33 -13.93 8.96
N LEU A 330 -14.01 -14.44 7.93
CA LEU A 330 -15.29 -13.92 7.46
C LEU A 330 -16.43 -14.60 8.22
N SER A 331 -17.44 -13.82 8.62
CA SER A 331 -18.72 -14.42 9.02
C SER A 331 -19.37 -15.09 7.81
N GLU A 332 -20.26 -16.06 8.04
CA GLU A 332 -20.97 -16.78 6.96
C GLU A 332 -21.62 -15.81 5.95
N LYS A 333 -22.30 -14.79 6.44
CA LYS A 333 -22.93 -13.76 5.58
C LYS A 333 -21.93 -12.90 4.81
N ALA A 334 -20.76 -12.61 5.39
CA ALA A 334 -19.70 -11.89 4.69
C ALA A 334 -19.08 -12.76 3.60
N PHE A 335 -18.92 -14.06 3.88
CA PHE A 335 -18.44 -15.03 2.91
C PHE A 335 -19.39 -15.16 1.72
N ASP A 336 -20.72 -15.29 1.97
CA ASP A 336 -21.72 -15.36 0.90
C ASP A 336 -21.69 -14.12 0.00
N LEU A 337 -21.65 -12.91 0.60
CA LEU A 337 -21.51 -11.66 -0.16
C LEU A 337 -20.25 -11.63 -1.03
N MET A 338 -19.14 -12.09 -0.48
CA MET A 338 -17.88 -12.12 -1.23
C MET A 338 -17.91 -13.18 -2.34
N ALA A 339 -18.54 -14.33 -2.10
CA ALA A 339 -18.73 -15.38 -3.10
C ALA A 339 -19.58 -14.90 -4.28
N ASP A 340 -20.70 -14.21 -4.00
CA ASP A 340 -21.56 -13.62 -5.03
C ASP A 340 -20.79 -12.57 -5.85
N TYR A 341 -20.04 -11.70 -5.17
CA TYR A 341 -19.23 -10.69 -5.83
C TYR A 341 -18.10 -11.29 -6.66
N PHE A 342 -17.46 -12.35 -6.19
CA PHE A 342 -16.48 -13.10 -6.95
C PHE A 342 -17.06 -13.63 -8.27
N GLN A 343 -18.29 -14.19 -8.25
CA GLN A 343 -18.95 -14.67 -9.46
C GLN A 343 -19.32 -13.52 -10.42
N GLU A 344 -19.70 -12.34 -9.90
CA GLU A 344 -19.90 -11.14 -10.71
C GLU A 344 -18.58 -10.74 -11.40
N HIS A 345 -17.48 -10.74 -10.64
CA HIS A 345 -16.16 -10.37 -11.15
C HIS A 345 -15.60 -11.35 -12.18
N GLU A 346 -15.80 -12.66 -12.01
CA GLU A 346 -15.40 -13.68 -13.00
C GLU A 346 -16.08 -13.44 -14.36
N ARG A 347 -17.36 -13.02 -14.35
CA ARG A 347 -18.06 -12.64 -15.60
C ARG A 347 -17.48 -11.36 -16.21
N PHE A 348 -17.10 -10.40 -15.39
CA PHE A 348 -16.41 -9.18 -15.85
C PHE A 348 -15.09 -9.52 -16.55
N LEU A 349 -14.29 -10.45 -15.99
CA LEU A 349 -13.00 -10.85 -16.55
C LEU A 349 -13.07 -11.40 -17.97
N ILE A 350 -14.09 -12.16 -18.31
CA ILE A 350 -14.28 -12.73 -19.66
C ILE A 350 -14.92 -11.73 -20.64
N GLY A 351 -15.38 -10.57 -20.16
CA GLY A 351 -16.03 -9.51 -20.96
C GLY A 351 -15.20 -8.22 -20.96
N GLU A 352 -15.73 -7.20 -20.32
CA GLU A 352 -15.15 -5.84 -20.30
C GLU A 352 -13.78 -5.78 -19.60
N GLY A 353 -13.51 -6.68 -18.65
CA GLY A 353 -12.26 -6.75 -17.90
C GLY A 353 -11.09 -7.36 -18.66
N GLN A 354 -11.28 -7.88 -19.88
CA GLN A 354 -10.23 -8.57 -20.61
C GLN A 354 -9.01 -7.68 -20.90
N ALA A 355 -9.23 -6.39 -21.16
CA ALA A 355 -8.17 -5.43 -21.43
C ALA A 355 -7.26 -5.15 -20.22
N ILE A 356 -7.75 -5.39 -19.00
CA ILE A 356 -7.03 -5.18 -17.73
C ILE A 356 -6.92 -6.47 -16.91
N SER A 357 -6.96 -7.62 -17.56
CA SER A 357 -7.08 -8.93 -16.93
C SER A 357 -5.92 -9.27 -15.98
N ASP A 358 -4.72 -8.77 -16.22
CA ASP A 358 -3.56 -8.92 -15.33
C ASP A 358 -3.78 -8.24 -13.97
N TRP A 359 -4.39 -7.05 -13.95
CA TRP A 359 -4.78 -6.32 -12.76
C TRP A 359 -6.06 -6.92 -12.13
N ALA A 360 -7.09 -7.10 -12.95
CA ALA A 360 -8.39 -7.56 -12.49
C ALA A 360 -8.33 -8.96 -11.86
N SER A 361 -7.42 -9.84 -12.29
CA SER A 361 -7.20 -11.14 -11.66
C SER A 361 -6.69 -11.08 -10.22
N LYS A 362 -6.11 -9.96 -9.77
CA LYS A 362 -5.60 -9.75 -8.40
C LYS A 362 -6.53 -8.91 -7.54
N TYR A 363 -7.54 -8.33 -8.15
CA TYR A 363 -8.44 -7.37 -7.55
C TYR A 363 -9.27 -7.94 -6.39
N ILE A 364 -9.72 -9.18 -6.49
CA ILE A 364 -10.51 -9.85 -5.44
C ILE A 364 -9.70 -9.95 -4.13
N GLY A 365 -8.41 -10.28 -4.22
CA GLY A 365 -7.51 -10.25 -3.07
C GLY A 365 -7.41 -8.86 -2.44
N ALA A 366 -7.39 -7.80 -3.26
CA ALA A 366 -7.38 -6.42 -2.73
C ALA A 366 -8.68 -6.07 -2.00
N VAL A 367 -9.85 -6.51 -2.47
CA VAL A 367 -11.14 -6.32 -1.77
C VAL A 367 -11.12 -7.02 -0.40
N LEU A 368 -10.62 -8.25 -0.33
CA LEU A 368 -10.44 -8.96 0.95
C LEU A 368 -9.52 -8.19 1.89
N ARG A 369 -8.36 -7.71 1.41
CA ARG A 369 -7.44 -6.90 2.21
C ARG A 369 -8.12 -5.65 2.75
N ILE A 370 -8.90 -4.92 1.93
CA ILE A 370 -9.67 -3.76 2.36
C ILE A 370 -10.68 -4.17 3.45
N ALA A 371 -11.39 -5.29 3.31
CA ALA A 371 -12.31 -5.76 4.34
C ALA A 371 -11.62 -6.03 5.67
N GLY A 372 -10.43 -6.66 5.66
CA GLY A 372 -9.60 -6.86 6.85
C GLY A 372 -9.13 -5.55 7.48
N LEU A 373 -8.72 -4.57 6.66
CA LEU A 373 -8.31 -3.25 7.14
C LEU A 373 -9.46 -2.50 7.81
N LEU A 374 -10.64 -2.48 7.20
CA LEU A 374 -11.83 -1.83 7.77
C LEU A 374 -12.24 -2.49 9.08
N HIS A 375 -12.20 -3.83 9.14
CA HIS A 375 -12.53 -4.59 10.34
C HIS A 375 -11.58 -4.29 11.50
N CYS A 376 -10.26 -4.33 11.25
CA CYS A 376 -9.27 -4.07 12.29
C CYS A 376 -9.22 -2.59 12.73
N ALA A 377 -9.69 -1.66 11.88
CA ALA A 377 -9.75 -0.24 12.20
C ALA A 377 -11.03 0.19 12.93
N ASP A 378 -12.06 -0.66 12.97
CA ASP A 378 -13.31 -0.41 13.66
C ASP A 378 -13.16 -0.78 15.15
N MET A 379 -12.74 0.20 15.95
CA MET A 379 -12.49 0.01 17.38
C MET A 379 -13.76 -0.25 18.22
N GLU A 380 -14.94 -0.04 17.64
CA GLU A 380 -16.21 -0.29 18.34
C GLU A 380 -16.63 -1.77 18.29
N ASP A 381 -15.92 -2.55 17.48
CA ASP A 381 -16.31 -3.91 17.17
C ASP A 381 -15.39 -4.94 17.82
N ASP A 382 -15.84 -5.45 18.99
CA ASP A 382 -15.28 -6.65 19.65
C ASP A 382 -15.57 -7.93 18.82
N LYS A 383 -15.84 -7.79 17.52
CA LYS A 383 -16.24 -8.87 16.63
C LYS A 383 -15.03 -9.70 16.22
N ALA A 384 -15.12 -10.98 16.46
CA ALA A 384 -14.09 -11.94 16.08
C ALA A 384 -13.98 -12.12 14.52
N GLU A 385 -15.00 -11.69 13.75
CA GLU A 385 -15.13 -11.95 12.32
C GLU A 385 -15.59 -10.71 11.56
N VAL A 386 -15.16 -10.61 10.30
CA VAL A 386 -15.63 -9.58 9.36
C VAL A 386 -17.13 -9.74 9.12
N THR A 387 -17.89 -8.69 9.36
CA THR A 387 -19.34 -8.71 9.19
C THR A 387 -19.74 -8.52 7.74
N ALA A 388 -21.00 -8.88 7.41
CA ALA A 388 -21.59 -8.59 6.10
C ALA A 388 -21.59 -7.08 5.77
N SER A 389 -21.78 -6.22 6.78
CA SER A 389 -21.71 -4.77 6.61
C SER A 389 -20.31 -4.31 6.21
N THR A 390 -19.27 -4.79 6.91
CA THR A 390 -17.87 -4.49 6.61
C THR A 390 -17.49 -5.00 5.21
N MET A 391 -17.91 -6.21 4.85
CA MET A 391 -17.68 -6.77 3.52
C MET A 391 -18.38 -5.95 2.42
N SER A 392 -19.63 -5.54 2.64
CA SER A 392 -20.35 -4.66 1.70
C SER A 392 -19.64 -3.33 1.47
N LYS A 393 -19.11 -2.71 2.54
CA LYS A 393 -18.31 -1.49 2.46
C LYS A 393 -17.01 -1.71 1.68
N ALA A 394 -16.32 -2.83 1.92
CA ALA A 394 -15.11 -3.18 1.19
C ALA A 394 -15.37 -3.40 -0.32
N ILE A 395 -16.47 -4.04 -0.68
CA ILE A 395 -16.89 -4.21 -2.08
C ILE A 395 -17.20 -2.84 -2.73
N GLN A 396 -17.85 -1.92 -2.03
CA GLN A 396 -18.10 -0.57 -2.55
C GLN A 396 -16.79 0.17 -2.84
N ILE A 397 -15.84 0.12 -1.91
CA ILE A 397 -14.49 0.70 -2.12
C ILE A 397 -13.78 -0.04 -3.25
N GLY A 398 -13.92 -1.36 -3.34
CA GLY A 398 -13.40 -2.14 -4.45
C GLY A 398 -13.92 -1.65 -5.80
N LYS A 399 -15.24 -1.46 -5.95
CA LYS A 399 -15.85 -0.95 -7.18
C LYS A 399 -15.32 0.43 -7.60
N TYR A 400 -15.01 1.29 -6.63
CA TYR A 400 -14.29 2.54 -6.89
C TYR A 400 -12.94 2.27 -7.55
N PHE A 401 -12.10 1.40 -6.95
CA PHE A 401 -10.79 1.09 -7.52
C PHE A 401 -10.89 0.37 -8.88
N LEU A 402 -11.90 -0.46 -9.09
CA LEU A 402 -12.12 -1.12 -10.37
C LEU A 402 -12.33 -0.09 -11.48
N ALA A 403 -13.20 0.90 -11.28
CA ALA A 403 -13.47 1.96 -12.25
C ALA A 403 -12.21 2.83 -12.51
N HIS A 404 -11.54 3.25 -11.43
CA HIS A 404 -10.36 4.11 -11.54
C HIS A 404 -9.14 3.38 -12.13
N SER A 405 -8.97 2.09 -11.85
CA SER A 405 -7.90 1.29 -12.46
C SER A 405 -8.19 1.01 -13.93
N THR A 406 -9.44 0.74 -14.30
CA THR A 406 -9.83 0.62 -15.71
C THR A 406 -9.49 1.89 -16.48
N TYR A 407 -9.78 3.06 -15.89
CA TYR A 407 -9.39 4.34 -16.46
C TYR A 407 -7.86 4.49 -16.57
N ALA A 408 -7.11 4.18 -15.51
CA ALA A 408 -5.65 4.28 -15.50
C ALA A 408 -4.99 3.38 -16.57
N TYR A 409 -5.54 2.21 -16.84
CA TYR A 409 -5.07 1.30 -17.90
C TYR A 409 -5.49 1.75 -19.32
N SER A 410 -6.41 2.71 -19.43
CA SER A 410 -6.85 3.25 -20.72
C SER A 410 -6.10 4.53 -21.14
N MET A 411 -5.31 5.11 -20.26
CA MET A 411 -4.45 6.27 -20.52
C MET A 411 -3.25 5.88 -21.35
#